data_167a1486855bbafd0b81f614434e304e
#
_entry.id   167a1486855bbafd0b81f614434e304e
#
_cell.length_a   1.000
_cell.length_b   1.000
_cell.length_c   1.000
_cell.angle_alpha   90.00
_cell.angle_beta   90.00
_cell.angle_gamma   90.00
#
_symmetry.space_group_name_H-M   'P 1'
#
loop_
_entity.id
_entity.type
_entity.pdbx_description
1 polymer ?
#
loop_
_entity_poly.entity_id
_entity_poly.type
_entity_poly.pdbx_seq_one_letter_code
_entity_poly.pdbx_strand_id
1 'polypeptide(L)'
;THLASLYHDDVMDSAPTRRGVPSAQHLWGNNRAILAGDILFARASLLVASLGPEMVAHHARTFERLCEGQLNETFGPTDGADRVDFYLQVLADKTGSLVSTAASFGALLSGAGSLMAGIVADFGEKVGVAFQIADDVLDLASSGQQSGKTPGTDLREGVDTLPVLLLRRREAAGTIDEAGA
;
A
#
# COMPACT_ATOMS: atom_id res chain seq x y z
N THR A 1 -7.13 -4.86 -10.38
CA THR A 1 -6.24 -5.33 -9.30
C THR A 1 -6.47 -4.51 -8.04
N HIS A 2 -6.20 -3.19 -8.02
CA HIS A 2 -6.34 -2.36 -6.82
C HIS A 2 -7.70 -2.46 -6.13
N LEU A 3 -8.83 -2.37 -6.87
CA LEU A 3 -10.15 -2.54 -6.26
C LEU A 3 -10.33 -3.93 -5.62
N ALA A 4 -9.76 -4.96 -6.22
CA ALA A 4 -9.82 -6.31 -5.67
C ALA A 4 -9.06 -6.40 -4.33
N SER A 5 -7.85 -5.83 -4.25
CA SER A 5 -7.08 -5.82 -2.99
C SER A 5 -7.83 -5.09 -1.88
N LEU A 6 -8.50 -3.97 -2.17
CA LEU A 6 -9.29 -3.25 -1.16
C LEU A 6 -10.41 -4.08 -0.53
N TYR A 7 -11.03 -5.00 -1.29
CA TYR A 7 -12.03 -5.91 -0.72
C TYR A 7 -11.42 -6.90 0.28
N HIS A 8 -10.20 -7.37 -0.01
CA HIS A 8 -9.47 -8.27 0.87
C HIS A 8 -8.90 -7.52 2.08
N ASP A 9 -8.35 -6.33 1.86
CA ASP A 9 -7.83 -5.46 2.92
C ASP A 9 -8.93 -5.14 3.94
N ASP A 10 -10.13 -4.75 3.48
CA ASP A 10 -11.28 -4.49 4.36
C ASP A 10 -11.62 -5.69 5.26
N VAL A 11 -11.47 -6.92 4.75
CA VAL A 11 -11.70 -8.13 5.55
C VAL A 11 -10.58 -8.35 6.56
N MET A 12 -9.32 -8.17 6.16
CA MET A 12 -8.16 -8.37 7.05
C MET A 12 -8.15 -7.35 8.18
N ASP A 13 -8.48 -6.09 7.86
CA ASP A 13 -8.49 -4.97 8.81
C ASP A 13 -9.82 -4.87 9.59
N SER A 14 -10.79 -5.75 9.29
CA SER A 14 -12.15 -5.65 9.85
C SER A 14 -12.77 -4.25 9.66
N ALA A 15 -12.42 -3.57 8.58
CA ALA A 15 -12.79 -2.18 8.33
C ALA A 15 -14.31 -2.00 8.19
N PRO A 16 -14.98 -1.18 9.01
CA PRO A 16 -16.42 -0.99 8.92
C PRO A 16 -16.84 -0.14 7.73
N THR A 17 -15.96 0.73 7.26
CA THR A 17 -16.23 1.68 6.18
C THR A 17 -15.07 1.75 5.20
N ARG A 18 -15.39 2.06 3.93
CA ARG A 18 -14.42 2.37 2.88
C ARG A 18 -14.88 3.60 2.11
N ARG A 19 -14.04 4.64 2.04
CA ARG A 19 -14.35 5.91 1.36
C ARG A 19 -15.66 6.54 1.84
N GLY A 20 -15.93 6.48 3.14
CA GLY A 20 -17.11 7.07 3.76
C GLY A 20 -18.43 6.31 3.62
N VAL A 21 -18.38 5.10 3.00
CA VAL A 21 -19.54 4.20 2.92
C VAL A 21 -19.25 2.87 3.62
N PRO A 22 -20.28 2.11 4.05
CA PRO A 22 -20.07 0.80 4.66
C PRO A 22 -19.26 -0.12 3.72
N SER A 23 -18.27 -0.82 4.26
CA SER A 23 -17.45 -1.76 3.50
C SER A 23 -18.23 -3.00 3.06
N ALA A 24 -17.75 -3.69 2.04
CA ALA A 24 -18.39 -4.90 1.53
C ALA A 24 -18.46 -6.00 2.61
N GLN A 25 -17.40 -6.17 3.39
CA GLN A 25 -17.37 -7.15 4.48
C GLN A 25 -18.39 -6.82 5.58
N HIS A 26 -18.60 -5.54 5.87
CA HIS A 26 -19.60 -5.09 6.84
C HIS A 26 -21.03 -5.36 6.34
N LEU A 27 -21.30 -5.16 5.05
CA LEU A 27 -22.64 -5.33 4.46
C LEU A 27 -22.96 -6.80 4.14
N TRP A 28 -21.97 -7.56 3.64
CA TRP A 28 -22.22 -8.88 3.04
C TRP A 28 -21.58 -10.03 3.83
N GLY A 29 -20.69 -9.70 4.77
CA GLY A 29 -19.85 -10.67 5.50
C GLY A 29 -18.60 -11.06 4.72
N ASN A 30 -17.61 -11.57 5.44
CA ASN A 30 -16.24 -11.84 4.95
C ASN A 30 -16.24 -12.74 3.71
N ASN A 31 -16.97 -13.85 3.73
CA ASN A 31 -16.95 -14.82 2.62
C ASN A 31 -17.37 -14.18 1.27
N ARG A 32 -18.39 -13.34 1.29
CA ARG A 32 -18.85 -12.66 0.07
C ARG A 32 -17.90 -11.57 -0.36
N ALA A 33 -17.29 -10.85 0.57
CA ALA A 33 -16.31 -9.81 0.26
C ALA A 33 -15.05 -10.44 -0.37
N ILE A 34 -14.54 -11.53 0.19
CA ILE A 34 -13.40 -12.28 -0.37
C ILE A 34 -13.71 -12.73 -1.80
N LEU A 35 -14.85 -13.42 -2.02
CA LEU A 35 -15.24 -13.90 -3.34
C LEU A 35 -15.43 -12.74 -4.34
N ALA A 36 -15.94 -11.58 -3.91
CA ALA A 36 -16.04 -10.40 -4.76
C ALA A 36 -14.66 -9.89 -5.19
N GLY A 37 -13.69 -9.86 -4.28
CA GLY A 37 -12.28 -9.57 -4.57
C GLY A 37 -11.69 -10.55 -5.58
N ASP A 38 -11.91 -11.87 -5.38
CA ASP A 38 -11.44 -12.92 -6.29
C ASP A 38 -12.00 -12.77 -7.71
N ILE A 39 -13.28 -12.45 -7.83
CA ILE A 39 -13.91 -12.17 -9.14
C ILE A 39 -13.24 -10.98 -9.82
N LEU A 40 -12.96 -9.90 -9.08
CA LEU A 40 -12.27 -8.73 -9.61
C LEU A 40 -10.83 -9.05 -10.04
N PHE A 41 -10.10 -9.88 -9.29
CA PHE A 41 -8.77 -10.37 -9.68
C PHE A 41 -8.84 -11.22 -10.95
N ALA A 42 -9.78 -12.16 -11.02
CA ALA A 42 -9.98 -12.97 -12.22
C ALA A 42 -10.29 -12.10 -13.45
N ARG A 43 -11.13 -11.07 -13.30
CA ARG A 43 -11.43 -10.12 -14.38
C ARG A 43 -10.22 -9.30 -14.79
N ALA A 44 -9.42 -8.81 -13.84
CA ALA A 44 -8.19 -8.10 -14.11
C ALA A 44 -7.20 -8.99 -14.89
N SER A 45 -7.03 -10.25 -14.47
CA SER A 45 -6.17 -11.23 -15.14
C SER A 45 -6.61 -11.54 -16.56
N LEU A 46 -7.94 -11.66 -16.81
CA LEU A 46 -8.47 -11.84 -18.17
C LEU A 46 -8.20 -10.64 -19.09
N LEU A 47 -8.31 -9.41 -18.56
CA LEU A 47 -7.99 -8.20 -19.32
C LEU A 47 -6.50 -8.15 -19.65
N VAL A 48 -5.63 -8.46 -18.69
CA VAL A 48 -4.18 -8.47 -18.91
C VAL A 48 -3.77 -9.58 -19.87
N ALA A 49 -4.44 -10.75 -19.85
CA ALA A 49 -4.15 -11.86 -20.77
C ALA A 49 -4.34 -11.47 -22.24
N SER A 50 -5.23 -10.54 -22.54
CA SER A 50 -5.41 -10.02 -23.92
C SER A 50 -4.25 -9.15 -24.40
N LEU A 51 -3.37 -8.71 -23.50
CA LEU A 51 -2.21 -7.85 -23.81
C LEU A 51 -0.93 -8.65 -24.07
N GLY A 52 -0.95 -9.95 -23.89
CA GLY A 52 0.16 -10.86 -24.16
C GLY A 52 0.87 -11.38 -22.90
N PRO A 53 1.73 -12.41 -23.07
CA PRO A 53 2.33 -13.14 -21.96
C PRO A 53 3.26 -12.29 -21.08
N GLU A 54 3.95 -11.32 -21.66
CA GLU A 54 4.82 -10.41 -20.88
C GLU A 54 4.02 -9.56 -19.89
N MET A 55 2.85 -9.08 -20.28
CA MET A 55 1.97 -8.31 -19.42
C MET A 55 1.39 -9.20 -18.32
N VAL A 56 1.06 -10.46 -18.63
CA VAL A 56 0.61 -11.43 -17.62
C VAL A 56 1.68 -11.67 -16.57
N ALA A 57 2.93 -11.91 -17.02
CA ALA A 57 4.05 -12.12 -16.09
C ALA A 57 4.34 -10.88 -15.24
N HIS A 58 4.25 -9.68 -15.82
CA HIS A 58 4.41 -8.43 -15.07
C HIS A 58 3.31 -8.27 -14.02
N HIS A 59 2.05 -8.45 -14.41
CA HIS A 59 0.90 -8.38 -13.50
C HIS A 59 1.00 -9.39 -12.35
N ALA A 60 1.44 -10.63 -12.64
CA ALA A 60 1.63 -11.66 -11.63
C ALA A 60 2.70 -11.26 -10.60
N ARG A 61 3.86 -10.77 -11.05
CA ARG A 61 4.91 -10.26 -10.14
C ARG A 61 4.45 -9.07 -9.30
N THR A 62 3.64 -8.19 -9.86
CA THR A 62 3.07 -7.06 -9.12
C THR A 62 2.14 -7.53 -8.01
N PHE A 63 1.32 -8.54 -8.31
CA PHE A 63 0.42 -9.12 -7.33
C PHE A 63 1.18 -9.88 -6.24
N GLU A 64 2.24 -10.61 -6.60
CA GLU A 64 3.15 -11.27 -5.67
C GLU A 64 3.76 -10.23 -4.69
N ARG A 65 4.36 -9.14 -5.20
CA ARG A 65 4.89 -8.04 -4.36
C ARG A 65 3.83 -7.46 -3.42
N LEU A 66 2.61 -7.24 -3.92
CA LEU A 66 1.52 -6.72 -3.09
C LEU A 66 1.18 -7.66 -1.94
N CYS A 67 1.13 -8.96 -2.20
CA CYS A 67 0.90 -9.98 -1.16
C CYS A 67 2.06 -10.05 -0.16
N GLU A 68 3.31 -9.98 -0.63
CA GLU A 68 4.50 -9.93 0.23
C GLU A 68 4.49 -8.68 1.11
N GLY A 69 4.15 -7.51 0.56
CA GLY A 69 4.01 -6.28 1.32
C GLY A 69 2.95 -6.39 2.42
N GLN A 70 1.81 -7.01 2.11
CA GLN A 70 0.75 -7.25 3.09
C GLN A 70 1.19 -8.25 4.19
N LEU A 71 1.90 -9.31 3.82
CA LEU A 71 2.46 -10.26 4.79
C LEU A 71 3.48 -9.59 5.69
N ASN A 72 4.41 -8.82 5.11
CA ASN A 72 5.43 -8.09 5.86
C ASN A 72 4.81 -7.10 6.84
N GLU A 73 3.80 -6.33 6.43
CA GLU A 73 3.07 -5.43 7.31
C GLU A 73 2.42 -6.18 8.48
N THR A 74 1.80 -7.34 8.20
CA THR A 74 1.10 -8.13 9.20
C THR A 74 2.05 -8.76 10.23
N PHE A 75 3.21 -9.28 9.79
CA PHE A 75 4.14 -10.00 10.66
C PHE A 75 5.23 -9.10 11.26
N GLY A 76 5.47 -7.94 10.66
CA GLY A 76 6.51 -7.00 11.10
C GLY A 76 7.93 -7.44 10.71
N PRO A 77 8.93 -6.60 11.03
CA PRO A 77 10.32 -6.86 10.73
C PRO A 77 10.91 -7.98 11.60
N THR A 78 11.85 -8.72 11.05
CA THR A 78 12.67 -9.68 11.81
C THR A 78 13.59 -8.96 12.80
N ASP A 79 14.04 -9.68 13.85
CA ASP A 79 14.96 -9.14 14.84
C ASP A 79 16.24 -8.59 14.18
N GLY A 80 16.58 -7.35 14.53
CA GLY A 80 17.78 -6.66 14.04
C GLY A 80 17.62 -5.95 12.69
N ALA A 81 16.47 -6.03 12.03
CA ALA A 81 16.22 -5.26 10.80
C ALA A 81 16.06 -3.76 11.10
N ASP A 82 16.53 -2.91 10.19
CA ASP A 82 16.23 -1.47 10.26
C ASP A 82 14.72 -1.26 10.00
N ARG A 83 14.05 -0.71 11.00
CA ARG A 83 12.58 -0.54 10.95
C ARG A 83 12.13 0.49 9.91
N VAL A 84 12.97 1.50 9.63
CA VAL A 84 12.66 2.51 8.61
C VAL A 84 12.78 1.91 7.22
N ASP A 85 13.85 1.18 6.95
CA ASP A 85 14.05 0.51 5.67
C ASP A 85 12.96 -0.54 5.42
N PHE A 86 12.60 -1.29 6.45
CA PHE A 86 11.49 -2.26 6.39
C PHE A 86 10.16 -1.59 6.06
N TYR A 87 9.81 -0.50 6.76
CA TYR A 87 8.60 0.26 6.50
C TYR A 87 8.56 0.79 5.06
N LEU A 88 9.66 1.39 4.58
CA LEU A 88 9.73 1.90 3.21
C LEU A 88 9.56 0.77 2.17
N GLN A 89 10.09 -0.43 2.45
CA GLN A 89 9.89 -1.60 1.59
C GLN A 89 8.43 -2.05 1.57
N VAL A 90 7.74 -2.07 2.72
CA VAL A 90 6.31 -2.37 2.78
C VAL A 90 5.51 -1.38 1.94
N LEU A 91 5.78 -0.07 2.04
CA LEU A 91 5.12 0.94 1.21
C LEU A 91 5.41 0.75 -0.29
N ALA A 92 6.65 0.39 -0.65
CA ALA A 92 7.02 0.11 -2.04
C ALA A 92 6.23 -1.09 -2.58
N ASP A 93 6.07 -2.14 -1.80
CA ASP A 93 5.39 -3.36 -2.22
C ASP A 93 3.87 -3.22 -2.23
N LYS A 94 3.26 -2.60 -1.23
CA LYS A 94 1.80 -2.41 -1.16
C LYS A 94 1.28 -1.33 -2.11
N THR A 95 1.91 -0.16 -2.13
CA THR A 95 1.41 1.02 -2.86
C THR A 95 2.27 1.33 -4.09
N GLY A 96 3.59 1.37 -3.93
CA GLY A 96 4.53 1.70 -5.00
C GLY A 96 4.42 0.75 -6.18
N SER A 97 4.30 -0.55 -5.95
CA SER A 97 4.24 -1.58 -6.98
C SER A 97 3.09 -1.40 -7.97
N LEU A 98 1.91 -1.01 -7.48
CA LEU A 98 0.74 -0.78 -8.33
C LEU A 98 0.88 0.48 -9.18
N VAL A 99 1.43 1.57 -8.64
CA VAL A 99 1.68 2.81 -9.38
C VAL A 99 2.77 2.58 -10.42
N SER A 100 3.85 1.89 -10.05
CA SER A 100 4.93 1.45 -10.94
C SER A 100 4.39 0.65 -12.13
N THR A 101 3.56 -0.35 -11.85
CA THR A 101 2.95 -1.21 -12.89
C THR A 101 2.03 -0.42 -13.81
N ALA A 102 1.22 0.49 -13.28
CA ALA A 102 0.35 1.33 -14.10
C ALA A 102 1.16 2.23 -15.04
N ALA A 103 2.25 2.83 -14.55
CA ALA A 103 3.14 3.66 -15.35
C ALA A 103 3.86 2.84 -16.44
N SER A 104 4.41 1.67 -16.07
CA SER A 104 5.08 0.75 -17.00
C SER A 104 4.14 0.26 -18.10
N PHE A 105 2.93 -0.18 -17.74
CA PHE A 105 1.93 -0.61 -18.72
C PHE A 105 1.54 0.53 -19.67
N GLY A 106 1.33 1.72 -19.13
CA GLY A 106 1.05 2.90 -19.97
C GLY A 106 2.14 3.15 -21.01
N ALA A 107 3.40 3.09 -20.60
CA ALA A 107 4.54 3.28 -21.51
C ALA A 107 4.64 2.16 -22.56
N LEU A 108 4.58 0.90 -22.13
CA LEU A 108 4.67 -0.26 -23.03
C LEU A 108 3.55 -0.27 -24.08
N LEU A 109 2.31 -0.03 -23.64
CA LEU A 109 1.14 -0.05 -24.52
C LEU A 109 1.04 1.17 -25.43
N SER A 110 1.69 2.28 -25.08
CA SER A 110 1.84 3.45 -25.98
C SER A 110 2.98 3.31 -27.00
N GLY A 111 3.77 2.24 -26.93
CA GLY A 111 4.90 2.02 -27.82
C GLY A 111 6.20 2.73 -27.43
N ALA A 112 6.32 3.22 -26.18
CA ALA A 112 7.50 3.95 -25.72
C ALA A 112 8.76 3.07 -25.51
N GLY A 113 8.64 1.76 -25.62
CA GLY A 113 9.74 0.82 -25.46
C GLY A 113 10.15 0.54 -24.01
N SER A 114 10.94 -0.52 -23.82
CA SER A 114 11.27 -1.08 -22.51
C SER A 114 12.11 -0.13 -21.65
N LEU A 115 13.02 0.64 -22.22
CA LEU A 115 13.84 1.60 -21.47
C LEU A 115 12.97 2.67 -20.81
N MET A 116 12.06 3.28 -21.58
CA MET A 116 11.15 4.29 -21.04
C MET A 116 10.19 3.68 -20.03
N ALA A 117 9.70 2.47 -20.29
CA ALA A 117 8.84 1.75 -19.35
C ALA A 117 9.54 1.52 -18.01
N GLY A 118 10.84 1.19 -18.00
CA GLY A 118 11.64 1.07 -16.78
C GLY A 118 11.77 2.40 -16.04
N ILE A 119 12.09 3.48 -16.73
CA ILE A 119 12.24 4.82 -16.13
C ILE A 119 10.93 5.28 -15.45
N VAL A 120 9.80 5.14 -16.15
CA VAL A 120 8.50 5.56 -15.56
C VAL A 120 8.01 4.60 -14.49
N ALA A 121 8.40 3.32 -14.52
CA ALA A 121 8.14 2.37 -13.46
C ALA A 121 8.83 2.80 -12.15
N ASP A 122 10.14 3.11 -12.21
CA ASP A 122 10.91 3.61 -11.06
C ASP A 122 10.35 4.93 -10.51
N PHE A 123 9.96 5.83 -11.41
CA PHE A 123 9.30 7.08 -11.02
C PHE A 123 7.96 6.80 -10.33
N GLY A 124 7.15 5.93 -10.91
CA GLY A 124 5.85 5.54 -10.38
C GLY A 124 5.94 4.92 -8.98
N GLU A 125 6.93 4.04 -8.75
CA GLU A 125 7.16 3.46 -7.43
C GLU A 125 7.47 4.53 -6.39
N LYS A 126 8.38 5.46 -6.70
CA LYS A 126 8.73 6.56 -5.80
C LYS A 126 7.55 7.48 -5.52
N VAL A 127 6.74 7.76 -6.52
CA VAL A 127 5.50 8.54 -6.35
C VAL A 127 4.51 7.81 -5.45
N GLY A 128 4.34 6.49 -5.62
CA GLY A 128 3.48 5.67 -4.77
C GLY A 128 3.92 5.66 -3.31
N VAL A 129 5.22 5.49 -3.06
CA VAL A 129 5.80 5.57 -1.71
C VAL A 129 5.61 6.96 -1.10
N ALA A 130 5.92 8.02 -1.84
CA ALA A 130 5.75 9.39 -1.37
C ALA A 130 4.28 9.73 -1.07
N PHE A 131 3.36 9.22 -1.87
CA PHE A 131 1.92 9.37 -1.65
C PHE A 131 1.50 8.73 -0.33
N GLN A 132 1.96 7.51 -0.05
CA GLN A 132 1.62 6.82 1.19
C GLN A 132 2.22 7.51 2.41
N ILE A 133 3.48 7.94 2.34
CA ILE A 133 4.10 8.74 3.43
C ILE A 133 3.30 10.02 3.70
N ALA A 134 2.81 10.69 2.66
CA ALA A 134 1.98 11.88 2.83
C ALA A 134 0.63 11.55 3.49
N ASP A 135 0.01 10.41 3.15
CA ASP A 135 -1.25 9.95 3.79
C ASP A 135 -1.03 9.66 5.27
N ASP A 136 0.06 8.98 5.64
CA ASP A 136 0.43 8.67 7.02
C ASP A 136 0.71 9.95 7.85
N VAL A 137 1.38 10.94 7.24
CA VAL A 137 1.59 12.25 7.88
C VAL A 137 0.25 12.98 8.08
N LEU A 138 -0.64 12.91 7.11
CA LEU A 138 -1.96 13.52 7.21
C LEU A 138 -2.84 12.84 8.27
N ASP A 139 -2.72 11.53 8.48
CA ASP A 139 -3.42 10.83 9.56
C ASP A 139 -3.02 11.37 10.94
N LEU A 140 -1.74 11.71 11.13
CA LEU A 140 -1.25 12.30 12.38
C LEU A 140 -1.61 13.79 12.52
N ALA A 141 -1.53 14.57 11.43
CA ALA A 141 -1.63 16.03 11.45
C ALA A 141 -3.06 16.55 11.28
N SER A 142 -3.98 15.76 10.72
CA SER A 142 -5.33 16.24 10.41
C SER A 142 -6.18 16.41 11.66
N SER A 143 -6.81 17.56 11.79
CA SER A 143 -7.96 17.72 12.70
C SER A 143 -9.14 16.93 12.09
N GLY A 144 -9.81 16.07 12.88
CA GLY A 144 -10.86 15.15 12.42
C GLY A 144 -12.03 15.76 11.61
N GLN A 145 -12.06 17.09 11.44
CA GLN A 145 -13.03 17.78 10.59
C GLN A 145 -12.65 17.78 9.09
N GLN A 146 -11.37 17.58 8.74
CA GLN A 146 -10.90 17.66 7.35
C GLN A 146 -10.73 16.32 6.65
N SER A 147 -10.39 15.26 7.36
CA SER A 147 -10.13 13.93 6.77
C SER A 147 -11.33 12.97 6.86
N GLY A 148 -12.33 13.27 7.68
CA GLY A 148 -13.43 12.34 7.98
C GLY A 148 -13.01 11.08 8.76
N LYS A 149 -11.72 10.97 9.11
CA LYS A 149 -11.14 9.92 9.97
C LYS A 149 -10.81 10.52 11.34
N THR A 150 -10.77 9.69 12.36
CA THR A 150 -10.27 10.09 13.67
C THR A 150 -8.75 10.23 13.59
N PRO A 151 -8.14 11.39 13.95
CA PRO A 151 -6.70 11.59 13.86
C PRO A 151 -5.91 10.53 14.63
N GLY A 152 -4.76 10.09 14.09
CA GLY A 152 -3.89 9.09 14.71
C GLY A 152 -4.50 7.69 14.76
N THR A 153 -5.27 7.30 13.76
CA THR A 153 -5.84 5.94 13.64
C THR A 153 -4.73 4.91 13.63
N ASP A 154 -3.69 5.10 12.83
CA ASP A 154 -2.55 4.19 12.72
C ASP A 154 -1.85 3.96 14.07
N LEU A 155 -1.62 5.04 14.83
CA LEU A 155 -1.03 4.95 16.18
C LEU A 155 -1.90 4.15 17.16
N ARG A 156 -3.22 4.28 17.06
CA ARG A 156 -4.16 3.56 17.94
C ARG A 156 -4.25 2.07 17.58
N GLU A 157 -4.04 1.75 16.33
CA GLU A 157 -3.96 0.37 15.82
C GLU A 157 -2.58 -0.24 16.04
N GLY A 158 -1.62 0.54 16.59
CA GLY A 158 -0.28 0.07 16.91
C GLY A 158 0.66 0.04 15.70
N VAL A 159 0.30 0.73 14.60
CA VAL A 159 1.12 0.83 13.40
C VAL A 159 2.13 1.96 13.56
N ASP A 160 3.41 1.62 13.53
CA ASP A 160 4.51 2.58 13.56
C ASP A 160 4.75 3.17 12.16
N THR A 161 4.18 4.31 11.87
CA THR A 161 4.43 5.04 10.62
C THR A 161 5.77 5.81 10.66
N LEU A 162 6.24 6.31 9.51
CA LEU A 162 7.56 6.95 9.39
C LEU A 162 7.86 8.01 10.44
N PRO A 163 6.97 8.95 10.79
CA PRO A 163 7.22 9.92 11.85
C PRO A 163 7.54 9.27 13.20
N VAL A 164 6.80 8.24 13.57
CA VAL A 164 6.99 7.49 14.84
C VAL A 164 8.32 6.73 14.82
N LEU A 165 8.63 6.06 13.72
CA LEU A 165 9.90 5.32 13.55
C LEU A 165 11.11 6.25 13.65
N LEU A 166 11.04 7.43 13.03
CA LEU A 166 12.11 8.43 13.11
C LEU A 166 12.25 9.02 14.51
N LEU A 167 11.16 9.23 15.23
CA LEU A 167 11.18 9.67 16.61
C LEU A 167 11.89 8.64 17.49
N ARG A 168 11.46 7.38 17.44
CA ARG A 168 12.09 6.28 18.20
C ARG A 168 13.58 6.10 17.86
N ARG A 169 13.95 6.29 16.60
CA ARG A 169 15.36 6.24 16.18
C ARG A 169 16.20 7.37 16.81
N ARG A 170 15.63 8.58 16.95
CA ARG A 170 16.27 9.71 17.61
C ARG A 170 16.36 9.50 19.12
N GLU A 171 15.33 8.96 19.76
CA GLU A 171 15.35 8.58 21.18
C GLU A 171 16.46 7.57 21.46
N ALA A 172 16.54 6.50 20.67
CA ALA A 172 17.57 5.47 20.80
C ALA A 172 18.99 6.02 20.58
N ALA A 173 19.15 7.06 19.76
CA ALA A 173 20.42 7.75 19.52
C ALA A 173 20.75 8.81 20.59
N GLY A 174 19.88 9.05 21.58
CA GLY A 174 20.06 10.08 22.62
C GLY A 174 20.07 11.52 22.07
N THR A 175 19.43 11.76 20.92
CA THR A 175 19.43 13.07 20.23
C THR A 175 18.15 13.88 20.48
N ILE A 176 17.25 13.42 21.33
CA ILE A 176 16.07 14.19 21.77
C ILE A 176 16.40 14.75 23.16
N ASP A 177 16.54 16.07 23.26
CA ASP A 177 16.54 16.75 24.53
C ASP A 177 15.14 16.67 25.17
N GLU A 178 15.06 16.36 26.47
CA GLU A 178 13.81 16.25 27.27
C GLU A 178 12.95 17.55 27.26
N ALA A 179 13.35 18.58 26.56
CA ALA A 179 12.67 19.89 26.48
C ALA A 179 11.54 19.95 25.43
N GLY A 180 11.20 18.85 24.77
CA GLY A 180 10.20 18.78 23.70
C GLY A 180 9.11 17.73 23.89
N ALA A 181 8.92 17.21 25.09
CA ALA A 181 7.85 16.25 25.41
C ALA A 181 6.56 16.94 25.84
#